data_df5fd3c61dc468f129ab4b0c6e5996b0
#
_entry.id   df5fd3c61dc468f129ab4b0c6e5996b0
#
_cell.length_a   1.000
_cell.length_b   1.000
_cell.length_c   1.000
_cell.angle_alpha   90.00
_cell.angle_beta   90.00
_cell.angle_gamma   90.00
#
_symmetry.space_group_name_H-M   'P 1'
#
loop_
_entity.id
_entity.type
_entity.pdbx_description
1 polymer ?
#
loop_
_entity_poly.entity_id
_entity_poly.type
_entity_poly.pdbx_seq_one_letter_code
_entity_poly.pdbx_strand_id
1 'polypeptide(L)'
;MDFGTVVRRRIKQAPPDRGGWNIFFTLIDRSIPNTNPYGNQAIRADGKAGWDGWPASPRIEALRAAWLDAADPDEQRRICVELQQQLWQDTPFIPMGEYWQATAYRRDLTDVSSGCFATFFGVRRV
;
A
#
# COMPACT_ATOMS: atom_id res chain seq x y z
N MET A 1 -18.52 5.22 9.92
CA MET A 1 -17.37 6.10 10.20
C MET A 1 -16.86 6.58 8.85
N ASP A 2 -16.65 7.88 8.67
CA ASP A 2 -16.10 8.41 7.41
C ASP A 2 -14.59 8.13 7.28
N PHE A 3 -14.08 8.16 6.06
CA PHE A 3 -12.67 7.83 5.77
C PHE A 3 -11.69 8.79 6.47
N GLY A 4 -12.00 10.07 6.56
CA GLY A 4 -11.16 11.04 7.26
C GLY A 4 -11.01 10.71 8.75
N THR A 5 -12.06 10.20 9.38
CA THR A 5 -12.01 9.73 10.77
C THR A 5 -11.14 8.48 10.91
N VAL A 6 -11.21 7.54 9.96
CA VAL A 6 -10.30 6.37 9.93
C VAL A 6 -8.85 6.81 9.82
N VAL A 7 -8.53 7.72 8.88
CA VAL A 7 -7.17 8.24 8.70
C VAL A 7 -6.63 8.91 9.97
N ARG A 8 -7.43 9.76 10.62
CA ARG A 8 -7.02 10.41 11.88
C ARG A 8 -6.86 9.42 13.03
N ARG A 9 -7.60 8.33 13.04
CA ARG A 9 -7.55 7.33 14.11
C ARG A 9 -6.41 6.34 13.94
N ARG A 10 -6.13 5.91 12.72
CA ARG A 10 -5.10 4.89 12.44
C ARG A 10 -3.68 5.32 12.84
N ILE A 11 -3.39 6.62 12.83
CA ILE A 11 -2.08 7.16 13.25
C ILE A 11 -1.90 7.23 14.77
N LYS A 12 -2.94 6.92 15.56
CA LYS A 12 -2.87 6.98 17.01
C LYS A 12 -2.26 5.70 17.58
N GLN A 13 -1.19 5.83 18.34
CA GLN A 13 -0.52 4.74 19.06
C GLN A 13 -1.12 4.47 20.45
N ALA A 14 -2.21 5.13 20.78
CA ALA A 14 -2.91 4.89 22.04
C ALA A 14 -3.64 3.53 22.02
N PRO A 15 -3.88 2.90 23.18
CA PRO A 15 -4.71 1.71 23.25
C PRO A 15 -6.17 2.03 22.87
N PRO A 16 -7.00 1.02 22.50
CA PRO A 16 -8.34 1.22 21.99
C PRO A 16 -9.29 2.01 22.89
N ASP A 17 -9.19 1.83 24.20
CA ASP A 17 -9.96 2.55 25.25
C ASP A 17 -9.61 4.03 25.30
N ARG A 18 -8.46 4.44 24.79
CA ARG A 18 -8.01 5.84 24.68
C ARG A 18 -7.99 6.36 23.24
N GLY A 19 -8.81 5.78 22.38
CA GLY A 19 -9.04 6.24 21.02
C GLY A 19 -8.07 5.66 19.98
N GLY A 20 -7.28 4.66 20.33
CA GLY A 20 -6.50 3.85 19.40
C GLY A 20 -7.36 2.77 18.72
N TRP A 21 -6.70 1.74 18.19
CA TRP A 21 -7.32 0.68 17.41
C TRP A 21 -6.55 -0.65 17.54
N ASN A 22 -7.21 -1.76 17.24
CA ASN A 22 -6.59 -3.08 17.11
C ASN A 22 -6.48 -3.49 15.66
N ILE A 23 -7.53 -3.25 14.86
CA ILE A 23 -7.59 -3.58 13.43
C ILE A 23 -8.31 -2.43 12.73
N PHE A 24 -7.85 -2.07 11.55
CA PHE A 24 -8.57 -1.18 10.64
C PHE A 24 -8.46 -1.68 9.21
N PHE A 25 -9.44 -1.34 8.40
CA PHE A 25 -9.43 -1.61 6.96
C PHE A 25 -8.98 -0.37 6.21
N THR A 26 -8.15 -0.58 5.21
CA THR A 26 -7.69 0.49 4.32
C THR A 26 -7.55 -0.01 2.90
N LEU A 27 -7.36 0.92 2.00
CA LEU A 27 -7.15 0.67 0.57
C LEU A 27 -5.76 1.16 0.20
N ILE A 28 -5.10 0.40 -0.64
CA ILE A 28 -3.82 0.78 -1.23
C ILE A 28 -4.01 0.71 -2.73
N ASP A 29 -3.77 1.81 -3.41
CA ASP A 29 -3.82 1.85 -4.86
C ASP A 29 -2.62 1.10 -5.48
N ARG A 30 -2.77 0.68 -6.73
CA ARG A 30 -1.69 0.05 -7.51
C ARG A 30 -0.81 1.08 -8.21
N SER A 31 -0.52 2.19 -7.56
CA SER A 31 0.47 3.15 -8.07
C SER A 31 1.87 2.52 -8.14
N ILE A 32 2.73 3.07 -9.00
CA ILE A 32 4.07 2.54 -9.21
C ILE A 32 4.86 2.29 -7.91
N PRO A 33 4.86 3.21 -6.92
CA PRO A 33 5.54 2.95 -5.66
C PRO A 33 5.03 1.70 -4.93
N ASN A 34 3.73 1.43 -5.01
CA ASN A 34 3.11 0.30 -4.30
C ASN A 34 3.23 -1.03 -5.04
N THR A 35 3.76 -1.05 -6.27
CA THR A 35 3.90 -2.28 -7.08
C THR A 35 5.25 -2.98 -6.93
N ASN A 36 6.15 -2.45 -6.13
CA ASN A 36 7.46 -3.05 -5.87
C ASN A 36 7.73 -3.13 -4.36
N PRO A 37 8.58 -4.07 -3.92
CA PRO A 37 8.85 -4.28 -2.50
C PRO A 37 9.41 -3.06 -1.77
N TYR A 38 10.28 -2.30 -2.41
CA TYR A 38 10.92 -1.16 -1.76
C TYR A 38 9.95 0.01 -1.55
N GLY A 39 9.13 0.33 -2.55
CA GLY A 39 8.17 1.44 -2.50
C GLY A 39 6.87 1.12 -1.75
N ASN A 40 6.54 -0.15 -1.58
CA ASN A 40 5.28 -0.54 -0.93
C ASN A 40 5.28 -0.22 0.55
N GLN A 41 4.49 0.78 0.93
CA GLN A 41 4.41 1.24 2.31
C GLN A 41 3.75 0.24 3.27
N ALA A 42 2.82 -0.60 2.76
CA ALA A 42 2.11 -1.56 3.61
C ALA A 42 3.01 -2.66 4.20
N ILE A 43 4.14 -2.94 3.54
CA ILE A 43 5.11 -3.93 4.01
C ILE A 43 6.32 -3.30 4.70
N ARG A 44 6.32 -1.98 4.86
CA ARG A 44 7.40 -1.28 5.56
C ARG A 44 7.37 -1.59 7.05
N ALA A 45 8.47 -2.15 7.55
CA ALA A 45 8.55 -2.73 8.89
C ALA A 45 9.75 -2.19 9.70
N ASP A 46 9.98 -0.89 9.62
CA ASP A 46 11.05 -0.18 10.33
C ASP A 46 10.57 0.46 11.66
N GLY A 47 9.57 -0.12 12.29
CA GLY A 47 9.07 0.30 13.59
C GLY A 47 8.35 1.63 13.52
N LYS A 48 8.78 2.62 14.31
CA LYS A 48 8.10 3.93 14.42
C LYS A 48 8.05 4.71 13.10
N ALA A 49 8.93 4.43 12.14
CA ALA A 49 8.92 5.02 10.81
C ALA A 49 8.13 4.17 9.80
N GLY A 50 7.66 2.98 10.20
CA GLY A 50 6.83 2.10 9.39
C GLY A 50 5.43 2.64 9.13
N TRP A 51 4.64 1.82 8.43
CA TRP A 51 3.23 2.08 8.21
C TRP A 51 2.42 2.06 9.52
N ASP A 52 1.21 2.57 9.49
CA ASP A 52 0.28 2.52 10.63
C ASP A 52 0.12 1.08 11.14
N GLY A 53 0.38 0.85 12.41
CA GLY A 53 0.58 -0.46 13.05
C GLY A 53 2.02 -0.67 13.49
N TRP A 54 2.94 0.10 12.94
CA TRP A 54 4.35 0.19 13.33
C TRP A 54 5.06 -1.15 13.41
N PRO A 55 4.91 -2.02 12.40
CA PRO A 55 5.59 -3.31 12.41
C PRO A 55 7.10 -3.09 12.47
N ALA A 56 7.79 -3.98 13.18
CA ALA A 56 9.24 -3.96 13.30
C ALA A 56 9.79 -5.34 12.94
N SER A 57 10.37 -5.46 11.75
CA SER A 57 10.99 -6.69 11.28
C SER A 57 12.29 -6.37 10.52
N PRO A 58 13.44 -6.54 11.17
CA PRO A 58 14.73 -6.35 10.50
C PRO A 58 14.89 -7.24 9.25
N ARG A 59 14.28 -8.42 9.24
CA ARG A 59 14.35 -9.34 8.09
C ARG A 59 13.57 -8.79 6.89
N ILE A 60 12.37 -8.25 7.08
CA ILE A 60 11.59 -7.61 6.02
C ILE A 60 12.39 -6.43 5.44
N GLU A 61 12.94 -5.56 6.28
CA GLU A 61 13.69 -4.40 5.79
C GLU A 61 14.98 -4.81 5.05
N ALA A 62 15.69 -5.83 5.53
CA ALA A 62 16.85 -6.38 4.82
C ALA A 62 16.48 -6.95 3.43
N LEU A 63 15.36 -7.66 3.32
CA LEU A 63 14.88 -8.19 2.04
C LEU A 63 14.42 -7.08 1.09
N ARG A 64 13.78 -6.03 1.60
CA ARG A 64 13.40 -4.86 0.80
C ARG A 64 14.62 -4.14 0.25
N ALA A 65 15.67 -3.96 1.04
CA ALA A 65 16.93 -3.38 0.60
C ALA A 65 17.62 -4.28 -0.43
N ALA A 66 17.75 -5.58 -0.15
CA ALA A 66 18.35 -6.55 -1.07
C ALA A 66 17.64 -6.60 -2.43
N TRP A 67 16.32 -6.44 -2.46
CA TRP A 67 15.58 -6.39 -3.72
C TRP A 67 15.99 -5.18 -4.58
N LEU A 68 16.29 -4.04 -3.96
CA LEU A 68 16.74 -2.83 -4.67
C LEU A 68 18.15 -3.02 -5.24
N ASP A 69 19.01 -3.72 -4.51
CA ASP A 69 20.41 -3.97 -4.89
C ASP A 69 20.59 -5.19 -5.80
N ALA A 70 19.52 -5.95 -6.07
CA ALA A 70 19.57 -7.17 -6.87
C ALA A 70 20.06 -6.91 -8.30
N ALA A 71 20.96 -7.75 -8.78
CA ALA A 71 21.65 -7.57 -10.05
C ALA A 71 20.75 -7.82 -11.27
N ASP A 72 19.76 -8.70 -11.14
CA ASP A 72 18.90 -9.12 -12.25
C ASP A 72 17.46 -9.46 -11.78
N PRO A 73 16.52 -9.61 -12.73
CA PRO A 73 15.11 -9.93 -12.42
C PRO A 73 14.89 -11.29 -11.74
N ASP A 74 15.75 -12.27 -11.96
CA ASP A 74 15.61 -13.61 -11.36
C ASP A 74 15.98 -13.56 -9.88
N GLU A 75 17.02 -12.83 -9.53
CA GLU A 75 17.36 -12.55 -8.15
C GLU A 75 16.24 -11.73 -7.45
N GLN A 76 15.72 -10.70 -8.11
CA GLN A 76 14.57 -9.93 -7.59
C GLN A 76 13.37 -10.84 -7.31
N ARG A 77 13.06 -11.77 -8.20
CA ARG A 77 11.96 -12.72 -8.02
C ARG A 77 12.21 -13.64 -6.83
N ARG A 78 13.41 -14.17 -6.67
CA ARG A 78 13.80 -15.00 -5.52
C ARG A 78 13.61 -14.25 -4.20
N ILE A 79 14.09 -13.01 -4.14
CA ILE A 79 13.92 -12.16 -2.95
C ILE A 79 12.44 -11.88 -2.67
N CYS A 80 11.62 -11.67 -3.69
CA CYS A 80 10.18 -11.51 -3.51
C CYS A 80 9.52 -12.75 -2.87
N VAL A 81 9.95 -13.95 -3.22
CA VAL A 81 9.45 -15.18 -2.60
C VAL A 81 9.81 -15.23 -1.11
N GLU A 82 11.08 -14.96 -0.77
CA GLU A 82 11.53 -14.91 0.62
C GLU A 82 10.78 -13.82 1.41
N LEU A 83 10.58 -12.66 0.81
CA LEU A 83 9.85 -11.56 1.41
C LEU A 83 8.38 -11.93 1.69
N GLN A 84 7.71 -12.60 0.74
CA GLN A 84 6.34 -13.10 0.96
C GLN A 84 6.27 -14.10 2.11
N GLN A 85 7.21 -15.02 2.22
CA GLN A 85 7.28 -15.97 3.32
C GLN A 85 7.44 -15.25 4.66
N GLN A 86 8.32 -14.25 4.72
CA GLN A 86 8.51 -13.46 5.94
C GLN A 86 7.28 -12.63 6.29
N LEU A 87 6.61 -12.04 5.30
CA LEU A 87 5.37 -11.30 5.50
C LEU A 87 4.24 -12.18 6.07
N TRP A 88 4.16 -13.46 5.67
CA TRP A 88 3.22 -14.41 6.26
C TRP A 88 3.55 -14.76 7.71
N GLN A 89 4.83 -14.79 8.08
CA GLN A 89 5.25 -15.06 9.46
C GLN A 89 4.98 -13.86 10.39
N ASP A 90 5.34 -12.65 9.94
CA ASP A 90 5.25 -11.44 10.76
C ASP A 90 3.86 -10.77 10.68
N THR A 91 3.11 -11.06 9.64
CA THR A 91 1.73 -10.58 9.39
C THR A 91 1.53 -9.07 9.66
N PRO A 92 2.32 -8.16 9.05
CA PRO A 92 2.17 -6.72 9.26
C PRO A 92 0.83 -6.20 8.72
N PHE A 93 0.25 -6.88 7.75
CA PHE A 93 -1.10 -6.63 7.21
C PHE A 93 -1.70 -7.92 6.66
N ILE A 94 -3.02 -7.92 6.48
CA ILE A 94 -3.75 -9.06 5.92
C ILE A 94 -4.38 -8.63 4.59
N PRO A 95 -3.91 -9.17 3.43
CA PRO A 95 -4.52 -8.87 2.15
C PRO A 95 -5.92 -9.50 2.07
N MET A 96 -6.95 -8.66 1.90
CA MET A 96 -8.34 -9.10 1.83
C MET A 96 -8.82 -9.36 0.40
N GLY A 97 -8.10 -8.89 -0.59
CA GLY A 97 -8.41 -9.01 -2.01
C GLY A 97 -8.20 -7.72 -2.78
N GLU A 98 -8.57 -7.76 -4.05
CA GLU A 98 -8.53 -6.62 -4.96
C GLU A 98 -9.95 -6.29 -5.45
N TYR A 99 -10.20 -5.04 -5.76
CA TYR A 99 -11.43 -4.61 -6.39
C TYR A 99 -11.16 -3.53 -7.44
N TRP A 100 -12.06 -3.44 -8.39
CA TRP A 100 -12.04 -2.37 -9.40
C TRP A 100 -12.99 -1.27 -8.98
N GLN A 101 -12.48 -0.07 -8.88
CA GLN A 101 -13.31 1.11 -8.62
C GLN A 101 -13.82 1.67 -9.93
N ALA A 102 -15.14 1.67 -10.10
CA ALA A 102 -15.77 2.31 -11.25
C ALA A 102 -15.61 3.83 -11.17
N THR A 103 -15.28 4.44 -12.30
CA THR A 103 -15.22 5.89 -12.44
C THR A 103 -16.42 6.36 -13.27
N ALA A 104 -17.17 7.31 -12.72
CA ALA A 104 -18.26 7.96 -13.42
C ALA A 104 -17.86 9.38 -13.84
N TYR A 105 -18.16 9.73 -15.09
CA TYR A 105 -17.96 11.08 -15.62
C TYR A 105 -19.11 11.48 -16.53
N ARG A 106 -19.21 12.77 -16.82
CA ARG A 106 -20.29 13.31 -17.64
C ARG A 106 -20.21 12.76 -19.05
N ARG A 107 -21.37 12.50 -19.67
CA ARG A 107 -21.49 11.96 -21.03
C ARG A 107 -20.94 12.88 -22.10
N ASP A 108 -20.87 14.19 -21.82
CA ASP A 108 -20.32 15.22 -22.71
C ASP A 108 -18.79 15.38 -22.60
N LEU A 109 -18.10 14.44 -21.94
CA LEU A 109 -16.65 14.41 -21.87
C LEU A 109 -16.11 13.26 -22.73
N THR A 110 -15.02 13.53 -23.44
CA THR A 110 -14.27 12.54 -24.22
C THR A 110 -12.79 12.54 -23.82
N ASP A 111 -12.07 11.51 -24.24
CA ASP A 111 -10.64 11.29 -23.96
C ASP A 111 -10.31 11.22 -22.46
N VAL A 112 -11.27 10.73 -21.66
CA VAL A 112 -11.03 10.46 -20.25
C VAL A 112 -10.15 9.23 -20.11
N SER A 113 -8.93 9.41 -19.58
CA SER A 113 -7.98 8.31 -19.38
C SER A 113 -8.39 7.39 -18.26
N SER A 114 -8.18 6.09 -18.44
CA SER A 114 -8.28 5.09 -17.37
C SER A 114 -6.94 4.97 -16.64
N GLY A 115 -6.96 4.93 -15.31
CA GLY A 115 -5.75 4.77 -14.49
C GLY A 115 -6.07 4.84 -13.01
N CYS A 116 -5.05 4.59 -12.18
CA CYS A 116 -5.18 4.68 -10.73
C CYS A 116 -5.31 6.12 -10.21
N PHE A 117 -5.00 7.10 -11.05
CA PHE A 117 -5.18 8.53 -10.76
C PHE A 117 -6.06 9.17 -11.82
N ALA A 118 -6.94 10.07 -11.38
CA ALA A 118 -7.68 10.92 -12.30
C ALA A 118 -6.73 11.92 -12.95
N THR A 119 -6.50 11.76 -14.26
CA THR A 119 -5.74 12.72 -15.06
C THR A 119 -6.68 13.42 -16.02
N PHE A 120 -6.48 14.72 -16.19
CA PHE A 120 -7.32 15.56 -17.05
C PHE A 120 -6.63 15.94 -18.37
N PHE A 121 -5.48 15.34 -18.66
CA PHE A 121 -4.76 15.57 -19.91
C PHE A 121 -5.59 15.04 -21.09
N GLY A 122 -5.85 15.91 -22.07
CA GLY A 122 -6.60 15.56 -23.27
C GLY A 122 -8.11 15.51 -23.08
N VAL A 123 -8.64 15.58 -21.88
CA VAL A 123 -10.09 15.59 -21.63
C VAL A 123 -10.73 16.79 -22.31
N ARG A 124 -11.73 16.53 -23.18
CA ARG A 124 -12.44 17.56 -23.94
C ARG A 124 -13.93 17.44 -23.70
N ARG A 125 -14.61 18.55 -23.88
CA ARG A 125 -16.07 18.60 -23.91
C ARG A 125 -16.55 18.52 -25.38
N VAL A 126 -17.49 17.65 -25.64
CA VAL A 126 -18.18 17.51 -26.93
C VAL A 126 -19.59 18.06 -26.86
#